data_dd28c3acfd90d65673eef4decac4bc0c
#
_entry.id   dd28c3acfd90d65673eef4decac4bc0c
#
_cell.length_a   1.000
_cell.length_b   1.000
_cell.length_c   1.000
_cell.angle_alpha   90.00
_cell.angle_beta   90.00
_cell.angle_gamma   90.00
#
_symmetry.space_group_name_H-M   'P 1'
#
loop_
_entity.id
_entity.type
_entity.pdbx_description
1 polymer ?
#
loop_
_entity_poly.entity_id
_entity_poly.type
_entity_poly.pdbx_seq_one_letter_code
_entity_poly.pdbx_strand_id
1 'polypeptide(L)'
;TPCNASLRRLADSAKVGVRANGGVALEFGTITVSDGISMGHEGMRASLVSREVICDSVETVVHAERFDGFVGLAGCDKSIPGMLMAAARLNLPSVFVYNGSTLPGVHNGKNIDITTVFEAIGACAAGTMSQEELGEIERAACPGEGACGGMFTANTMSSIAEALGMSLPGTASPPAIDKRRESDAERAGAAVMNLVRLGIYPRDIMTKKAFENAIAMVNALGGSTNAVLHLLAIANEAGVALDLDDFNRIAAKVPHIADTKPGGKYHMTDIDRIGGVPVVMKHLLDAGLLHGDVLTCSGKTMAENLAEINPPAPDGDVIHPLSNPIHAEGGINILTGSLAPRGAVVKVAGLTNDQMTFEGPARVFDGEDGAMAAVMAGEIMAGTVIIIRYEGPK
;
A
#
# COMPACT_ATOMS: atom_id res chain seq x y z
N THR A 1 -13.59 -11.34 -3.29
CA THR A 1 -12.17 -11.63 -3.47
C THR A 1 -11.49 -11.86 -2.13
N PRO A 2 -10.38 -12.61 -2.04
CA PRO A 2 -9.65 -12.85 -0.78
C PRO A 2 -9.27 -11.55 -0.07
N CYS A 3 -8.83 -10.54 -0.82
CA CYS A 3 -8.44 -9.23 -0.30
C CYS A 3 -9.56 -8.48 0.44
N ASN A 4 -10.81 -8.86 0.25
CA ASN A 4 -11.97 -8.15 0.80
C ASN A 4 -12.96 -9.08 1.54
N ALA A 5 -12.57 -10.33 1.77
CA ALA A 5 -13.47 -11.33 2.36
C ALA A 5 -13.90 -10.97 3.79
N SER A 6 -13.00 -10.40 4.60
CA SER A 6 -13.29 -10.00 5.97
C SER A 6 -14.04 -8.67 6.11
N LEU A 7 -14.20 -7.87 5.05
CA LEU A 7 -14.79 -6.52 5.14
C LEU A 7 -16.18 -6.51 5.77
N ARG A 8 -16.98 -7.55 5.52
CA ARG A 8 -18.31 -7.67 6.15
C ARG A 8 -18.23 -7.76 7.67
N ARG A 9 -17.30 -8.57 8.18
CA ARG A 9 -17.06 -8.73 9.63
C ARG A 9 -16.58 -7.41 10.25
N LEU A 10 -15.67 -6.71 9.56
CA LEU A 10 -15.16 -5.42 10.00
C LEU A 10 -16.24 -4.33 9.95
N ALA A 11 -17.12 -4.35 8.95
CA ALA A 11 -18.26 -3.42 8.88
C ALA A 11 -19.20 -3.61 10.08
N ASP A 12 -19.47 -4.85 10.46
CA ASP A 12 -20.30 -5.13 11.63
C ASP A 12 -19.66 -4.59 12.91
N SER A 13 -18.35 -4.74 13.09
CA SER A 13 -17.60 -4.19 14.22
C SER A 13 -17.58 -2.65 14.21
N ALA A 14 -17.35 -2.01 13.06
CA ALA A 14 -17.37 -0.55 12.94
C ALA A 14 -18.75 0.01 13.33
N LYS A 15 -19.83 -0.66 12.93
CA LYS A 15 -21.21 -0.28 13.34
C LYS A 15 -21.41 -0.34 14.85
N VAL A 16 -20.77 -1.30 15.55
CA VAL A 16 -20.80 -1.36 17.02
C VAL A 16 -20.17 -0.09 17.59
N GLY A 17 -18.98 0.30 17.13
CA GLY A 17 -18.30 1.52 17.59
C GLY A 17 -19.10 2.79 17.36
N VAL A 18 -19.72 2.94 16.17
CA VAL A 18 -20.60 4.09 15.85
C VAL A 18 -21.80 4.14 16.80
N ARG A 19 -22.52 3.03 16.97
CA ARG A 19 -23.73 2.96 17.82
C ARG A 19 -23.42 3.20 19.29
N ALA A 20 -22.34 2.64 19.81
CA ALA A 20 -21.91 2.85 21.19
C ALA A 20 -21.59 4.33 21.48
N ASN A 21 -21.32 5.13 20.44
CA ASN A 21 -21.05 6.56 20.55
C ASN A 21 -22.23 7.45 20.11
N GLY A 22 -23.45 6.88 20.00
CA GLY A 22 -24.69 7.61 19.75
C GLY A 22 -24.98 7.89 18.28
N GLY A 23 -24.26 7.25 17.36
CA GLY A 23 -24.50 7.37 15.91
C GLY A 23 -25.45 6.31 15.35
N VAL A 24 -25.95 6.56 14.16
CA VAL A 24 -26.70 5.58 13.34
C VAL A 24 -25.78 5.15 12.19
N ALA A 25 -25.41 3.89 12.19
CA ALA A 25 -24.53 3.33 11.18
C ALA A 25 -25.34 2.65 10.06
N LEU A 26 -25.17 3.14 8.84
CA LEU A 26 -25.68 2.54 7.61
C LEU A 26 -24.51 1.97 6.81
N GLU A 27 -24.75 0.86 6.14
CA GLU A 27 -23.76 0.16 5.32
C GLU A 27 -24.19 0.15 3.87
N PHE A 28 -23.28 0.45 2.99
CA PHE A 28 -23.44 0.26 1.54
C PHE A 28 -22.15 -0.33 0.97
N GLY A 29 -22.25 -0.96 -0.19
CA GLY A 29 -21.10 -1.55 -0.88
C GLY A 29 -20.74 -0.77 -2.14
N THR A 30 -19.46 -0.83 -2.50
CA THR A 30 -18.99 -0.43 -3.82
C THR A 30 -18.24 -1.57 -4.50
N ILE A 31 -17.87 -1.38 -5.76
CA ILE A 31 -17.12 -2.36 -6.52
C ILE A 31 -15.71 -2.54 -5.95
N THR A 32 -15.08 -3.66 -6.27
CA THR A 32 -13.64 -3.87 -6.10
C THR A 32 -13.10 -4.74 -7.23
N VAL A 33 -11.88 -4.45 -7.67
CA VAL A 33 -11.10 -5.33 -8.54
C VAL A 33 -9.94 -5.86 -7.73
N SER A 34 -9.68 -7.16 -7.80
CA SER A 34 -8.52 -7.79 -7.17
C SER A 34 -7.38 -7.86 -8.18
N ASP A 35 -6.32 -7.11 -7.98
CA ASP A 35 -5.15 -7.11 -8.87
C ASP A 35 -4.54 -8.52 -8.98
N GLY A 36 -4.46 -9.26 -7.90
CA GLY A 36 -3.92 -10.62 -7.91
C GLY A 36 -4.74 -11.62 -8.76
N ILE A 37 -6.05 -11.40 -8.93
CA ILE A 37 -6.91 -12.21 -9.81
C ILE A 37 -6.85 -11.70 -11.25
N SER A 38 -6.75 -10.39 -11.43
CA SER A 38 -6.77 -9.74 -12.76
C SER A 38 -5.41 -9.76 -13.46
N MET A 39 -4.34 -10.04 -12.74
CA MET A 39 -2.97 -10.05 -13.26
C MET A 39 -2.76 -11.18 -14.28
N GLY A 40 -1.99 -10.91 -15.36
CA GLY A 40 -1.68 -11.90 -16.38
C GLY A 40 -2.77 -12.10 -17.44
N HIS A 41 -3.81 -11.24 -17.48
CA HIS A 41 -4.80 -11.23 -18.55
C HIS A 41 -5.43 -9.84 -18.73
N GLU A 42 -6.21 -9.62 -19.78
CA GLU A 42 -6.80 -8.32 -20.15
C GLU A 42 -7.61 -7.64 -19.02
N GLY A 43 -8.14 -8.40 -18.08
CA GLY A 43 -8.87 -7.86 -16.92
C GLY A 43 -8.08 -6.88 -16.07
N MET A 44 -6.74 -6.93 -16.12
CA MET A 44 -5.88 -6.00 -15.40
C MET A 44 -6.07 -4.54 -15.85
N ARG A 45 -6.50 -4.30 -17.07
CA ARG A 45 -6.80 -2.95 -17.59
C ARG A 45 -7.92 -2.25 -16.82
N ALA A 46 -8.84 -3.01 -16.20
CA ALA A 46 -9.90 -2.47 -15.36
C ALA A 46 -9.43 -2.08 -13.95
N SER A 47 -8.24 -2.54 -13.54
CA SER A 47 -7.75 -2.34 -12.17
C SER A 47 -7.64 -0.86 -11.80
N LEU A 48 -6.86 -0.06 -12.51
CA LEU A 48 -6.68 1.36 -12.18
C LEU A 48 -7.98 2.16 -12.31
N VAL A 49 -8.80 1.87 -13.32
CA VAL A 49 -10.11 2.52 -13.54
C VAL A 49 -11.03 2.32 -12.34
N SER A 50 -10.96 1.17 -11.67
CA SER A 50 -11.79 0.86 -10.52
C SER A 50 -11.59 1.85 -9.35
N ARG A 51 -10.41 2.45 -9.21
CA ARG A 51 -10.12 3.46 -8.19
C ARG A 51 -11.05 4.67 -8.31
N GLU A 52 -11.21 5.18 -9.53
CA GLU A 52 -12.10 6.32 -9.82
C GLU A 52 -13.57 5.94 -9.59
N VAL A 53 -13.98 4.79 -10.11
CA VAL A 53 -15.36 4.30 -9.95
C VAL A 53 -15.71 4.10 -8.47
N ILE A 54 -14.79 3.60 -7.65
CA ILE A 54 -14.97 3.47 -6.21
C ILE A 54 -15.18 4.85 -5.58
N CYS A 55 -14.30 5.80 -5.87
CA CYS A 55 -14.40 7.16 -5.36
C CYS A 55 -15.76 7.80 -5.73
N ASP A 56 -16.14 7.75 -7.00
CA ASP A 56 -17.38 8.32 -7.53
C ASP A 56 -18.62 7.67 -6.95
N SER A 57 -18.61 6.33 -6.78
CA SER A 57 -19.75 5.61 -6.20
C SER A 57 -19.95 5.94 -4.73
N VAL A 58 -18.86 6.05 -3.95
CA VAL A 58 -18.91 6.42 -2.54
C VAL A 58 -19.40 7.87 -2.39
N GLU A 59 -18.84 8.81 -3.16
CA GLU A 59 -19.30 10.20 -3.18
C GLU A 59 -20.78 10.30 -3.48
N THR A 60 -21.24 9.59 -4.50
CA THR A 60 -22.65 9.61 -4.94
C THR A 60 -23.59 9.19 -3.81
N VAL A 61 -23.31 8.06 -3.13
CA VAL A 61 -24.18 7.55 -2.06
C VAL A 61 -24.12 8.46 -0.84
N VAL A 62 -22.93 8.79 -0.36
CA VAL A 62 -22.74 9.60 0.86
C VAL A 62 -23.39 10.98 0.69
N HIS A 63 -23.24 11.59 -0.48
CA HIS A 63 -23.82 12.88 -0.77
C HIS A 63 -25.35 12.83 -0.92
N ALA A 64 -25.88 11.82 -1.61
CA ALA A 64 -27.31 11.65 -1.82
C ALA A 64 -28.07 11.35 -0.52
N GLU A 65 -27.51 10.48 0.32
CA GLU A 65 -28.10 10.08 1.59
C GLU A 65 -27.79 11.05 2.74
N ARG A 66 -26.98 12.08 2.49
CA ARG A 66 -26.64 13.15 3.44
C ARG A 66 -26.02 12.64 4.74
N PHE A 67 -25.08 11.70 4.65
CA PHE A 67 -24.37 11.18 5.81
C PHE A 67 -23.46 12.25 6.45
N ASP A 68 -23.31 12.19 7.79
CA ASP A 68 -22.51 13.15 8.57
C ASP A 68 -21.05 12.71 8.74
N GLY A 69 -20.73 11.47 8.44
CA GLY A 69 -19.39 10.90 8.55
C GLY A 69 -19.26 9.62 7.75
N PHE A 70 -18.02 9.17 7.57
CA PHE A 70 -17.70 8.04 6.70
C PHE A 70 -16.61 7.15 7.31
N VAL A 71 -16.85 5.84 7.34
CA VAL A 71 -15.81 4.83 7.64
C VAL A 71 -15.55 4.04 6.36
N GLY A 72 -14.40 4.28 5.75
CA GLY A 72 -13.98 3.60 4.52
C GLY A 72 -13.27 2.29 4.84
N LEU A 73 -13.83 1.16 4.38
CA LEU A 73 -13.26 -0.18 4.56
C LEU A 73 -12.75 -0.70 3.22
N ALA A 74 -11.47 -1.06 3.14
CA ALA A 74 -10.90 -1.61 1.91
C ALA A 74 -9.67 -2.49 2.16
N GLY A 75 -9.38 -3.39 1.21
CA GLY A 75 -8.29 -4.36 1.36
C GLY A 75 -7.44 -4.59 0.10
N CYS A 76 -7.70 -3.90 -1.01
CA CYS A 76 -6.99 -4.16 -2.26
C CYS A 76 -6.37 -2.90 -2.86
N ASP A 77 -5.48 -3.09 -3.83
CA ASP A 77 -4.60 -2.10 -4.45
C ASP A 77 -5.27 -0.79 -4.83
N LYS A 78 -6.45 -0.84 -5.42
CA LYS A 78 -7.17 0.34 -5.93
C LYS A 78 -8.31 0.77 -5.03
N SER A 79 -8.87 -0.16 -4.23
CA SER A 79 -9.95 0.18 -3.30
C SER A 79 -9.47 1.05 -2.13
N ILE A 80 -8.23 0.86 -1.66
CA ILE A 80 -7.65 1.70 -0.61
C ILE A 80 -7.52 3.16 -1.06
N PRO A 81 -6.79 3.47 -2.15
CA PRO A 81 -6.70 4.85 -2.60
C PRO A 81 -8.07 5.40 -3.06
N GLY A 82 -8.97 4.60 -3.62
CA GLY A 82 -10.33 5.03 -3.96
C GLY A 82 -11.12 5.53 -2.75
N MET A 83 -11.03 4.83 -1.62
CA MET A 83 -11.66 5.25 -0.36
C MET A 83 -11.02 6.52 0.22
N LEU A 84 -9.68 6.65 0.15
CA LEU A 84 -8.98 7.86 0.61
C LEU A 84 -9.31 9.07 -0.28
N MET A 85 -9.42 8.88 -1.59
CA MET A 85 -9.88 9.92 -2.52
C MET A 85 -11.31 10.35 -2.19
N ALA A 86 -12.21 9.40 -1.95
CA ALA A 86 -13.59 9.69 -1.56
C ALA A 86 -13.65 10.49 -0.25
N ALA A 87 -12.89 10.11 0.77
CA ALA A 87 -12.80 10.85 2.02
C ALA A 87 -12.32 12.29 1.80
N ALA A 88 -11.26 12.47 0.99
CA ALA A 88 -10.72 13.80 0.66
C ALA A 88 -11.72 14.66 -0.11
N ARG A 89 -12.42 14.08 -1.09
CA ARG A 89 -13.40 14.76 -1.94
C ARG A 89 -14.65 15.18 -1.17
N LEU A 90 -15.22 14.24 -0.40
CA LEU A 90 -16.39 14.48 0.45
C LEU A 90 -16.11 15.51 1.55
N ASN A 91 -14.91 15.48 2.10
CA ASN A 91 -14.49 16.29 3.24
C ASN A 91 -15.49 16.23 4.42
N LEU A 92 -16.00 15.05 4.72
CA LEU A 92 -16.77 14.71 5.91
C LEU A 92 -15.89 13.97 6.92
N PRO A 93 -16.12 14.09 8.23
CA PRO A 93 -15.38 13.32 9.24
C PRO A 93 -15.22 11.88 8.81
N SER A 94 -13.98 11.41 8.65
CA SER A 94 -13.73 10.12 8.02
C SER A 94 -12.59 9.37 8.68
N VAL A 95 -12.71 8.04 8.74
CA VAL A 95 -11.65 7.12 9.18
C VAL A 95 -11.53 6.00 8.16
N PHE A 96 -10.30 5.65 7.81
CA PHE A 96 -10.01 4.50 6.94
C PHE A 96 -9.64 3.26 7.77
N VAL A 97 -10.15 2.11 7.37
CA VAL A 97 -9.87 0.80 7.98
C VAL A 97 -9.34 -0.16 6.91
N TYR A 98 -8.13 -0.62 7.10
CA TYR A 98 -7.52 -1.64 6.25
C TYR A 98 -8.00 -3.05 6.64
N ASN A 99 -8.21 -3.90 5.65
CA ASN A 99 -8.63 -5.29 5.83
C ASN A 99 -7.55 -6.18 6.45
N GLY A 100 -6.27 -5.89 6.21
CA GLY A 100 -5.12 -6.72 6.60
C GLY A 100 -4.58 -7.58 5.46
N SER A 101 -3.33 -8.01 5.64
CA SER A 101 -2.65 -8.92 4.72
C SER A 101 -3.01 -10.38 4.98
N THR A 102 -2.82 -11.24 3.99
CA THR A 102 -2.79 -12.70 4.20
C THR A 102 -1.53 -13.11 4.97
N LEU A 103 -1.58 -14.27 5.61
CA LEU A 103 -0.37 -14.90 6.10
C LEU A 103 0.49 -15.40 4.92
N PRO A 104 1.82 -15.52 5.07
CA PRO A 104 2.62 -16.29 4.13
C PRO A 104 2.17 -17.76 4.14
N GLY A 105 2.21 -18.40 2.97
CA GLY A 105 2.09 -19.84 2.86
C GLY A 105 3.38 -20.53 3.30
N VAL A 106 3.37 -21.87 3.36
CA VAL A 106 4.55 -22.66 3.69
C VAL A 106 4.69 -23.79 2.67
N HIS A 107 5.85 -23.89 2.03
CA HIS A 107 6.23 -24.99 1.18
C HIS A 107 7.66 -25.44 1.52
N ASN A 108 7.87 -26.72 1.74
CA ASN A 108 9.17 -27.29 2.15
C ASN A 108 9.84 -26.55 3.33
N GLY A 109 9.04 -26.14 4.35
CA GLY A 109 9.50 -25.42 5.54
C GLY A 109 9.94 -23.96 5.31
N LYS A 110 9.68 -23.40 4.13
CA LYS A 110 9.96 -22.00 3.79
C LYS A 110 8.65 -21.21 3.61
N ASN A 111 8.68 -19.97 4.04
CA ASN A 111 7.58 -19.04 3.76
C ASN A 111 7.54 -18.71 2.27
N ILE A 112 6.34 -18.79 1.69
CA ILE A 112 6.08 -18.52 0.29
C ILE A 112 4.92 -17.54 0.16
N ASP A 113 4.83 -16.87 -0.98
CA ASP A 113 3.79 -15.90 -1.31
C ASP A 113 3.51 -15.89 -2.82
N ILE A 114 2.75 -14.91 -3.29
CA ILE A 114 2.39 -14.76 -4.70
C ILE A 114 3.62 -14.59 -5.62
N THR A 115 4.72 -13.97 -5.13
CA THR A 115 5.94 -13.86 -5.93
C THR A 115 6.59 -15.21 -6.16
N THR A 116 6.55 -16.09 -5.16
CA THR A 116 7.01 -17.47 -5.30
C THR A 116 6.23 -18.24 -6.37
N VAL A 117 4.92 -17.97 -6.49
CA VAL A 117 4.10 -18.56 -7.56
C VAL A 117 4.56 -18.08 -8.94
N PHE A 118 4.82 -16.78 -9.11
CA PHE A 118 5.31 -16.26 -10.39
C PHE A 118 6.67 -16.83 -10.78
N GLU A 119 7.59 -16.95 -9.82
CA GLU A 119 8.90 -17.59 -10.01
C GLU A 119 8.74 -19.07 -10.38
N ALA A 120 7.83 -19.78 -9.72
CA ALA A 120 7.54 -21.19 -9.98
C ALA A 120 6.94 -21.41 -11.38
N ILE A 121 6.03 -20.52 -11.85
CA ILE A 121 5.50 -20.55 -13.21
C ILE A 121 6.64 -20.43 -14.23
N GLY A 122 7.56 -19.49 -14.03
CA GLY A 122 8.75 -19.32 -14.87
C GLY A 122 9.66 -20.54 -14.86
N ALA A 123 9.93 -21.11 -13.69
CA ALA A 123 10.76 -22.32 -13.53
C ALA A 123 10.12 -23.54 -14.20
N CYS A 124 8.80 -23.69 -14.07
CA CYS A 124 8.06 -24.77 -14.72
C CYS A 124 8.09 -24.64 -16.25
N ALA A 125 7.89 -23.41 -16.77
CA ALA A 125 8.00 -23.14 -18.20
C ALA A 125 9.41 -23.38 -18.76
N ALA A 126 10.44 -23.10 -17.98
CA ALA A 126 11.84 -23.40 -18.32
C ALA A 126 12.21 -24.88 -18.17
N GLY A 127 11.30 -25.74 -17.68
CA GLY A 127 11.54 -27.18 -17.47
C GLY A 127 12.42 -27.51 -16.27
N THR A 128 12.64 -26.57 -15.35
CA THR A 128 13.44 -26.76 -14.12
C THR A 128 12.60 -27.12 -12.88
N MET A 129 11.27 -27.05 -13.02
CA MET A 129 10.28 -27.43 -11.99
C MET A 129 9.18 -28.28 -12.62
N SER A 130 8.64 -29.23 -11.86
CA SER A 130 7.51 -30.06 -12.31
C SER A 130 6.18 -29.33 -12.18
N GLN A 131 5.16 -29.74 -12.97
CA GLN A 131 3.79 -29.26 -12.85
C GLN A 131 3.16 -29.61 -11.48
N GLU A 132 3.56 -30.76 -10.90
CA GLU A 132 3.09 -31.20 -9.59
C GLU A 132 3.57 -30.27 -8.49
N GLU A 133 4.87 -29.93 -8.48
CA GLU A 133 5.47 -28.99 -7.53
C GLU A 133 4.89 -27.58 -7.68
N LEU A 134 4.71 -27.07 -8.93
CA LEU A 134 4.02 -25.82 -9.17
C LEU A 134 2.62 -25.82 -8.54
N GLY A 135 1.84 -26.89 -8.75
CA GLY A 135 0.51 -27.01 -8.16
C GLY A 135 0.51 -27.08 -6.62
N GLU A 136 1.54 -27.60 -5.99
CA GLU A 136 1.71 -27.54 -4.53
C GLU A 136 1.96 -26.12 -4.04
N ILE A 137 2.86 -25.38 -4.69
CA ILE A 137 3.16 -23.97 -4.39
C ILE A 137 1.92 -23.10 -4.57
N GLU A 138 1.18 -23.23 -5.68
CA GLU A 138 -0.07 -22.49 -5.93
C GLU A 138 -1.11 -22.66 -4.81
N ARG A 139 -1.30 -23.90 -4.34
CA ARG A 139 -2.25 -24.20 -3.27
C ARG A 139 -1.82 -23.67 -1.90
N ALA A 140 -0.52 -23.53 -1.68
CA ALA A 140 0.03 -23.15 -0.37
C ALA A 140 0.33 -21.67 -0.22
N ALA A 141 0.56 -20.93 -1.32
CA ALA A 141 1.21 -19.61 -1.28
C ALA A 141 0.42 -18.50 -0.58
N CYS A 142 -0.92 -18.50 -0.68
CA CYS A 142 -1.77 -17.42 -0.15
C CYS A 142 -2.91 -18.01 0.69
N PRO A 143 -2.66 -18.50 1.90
CA PRO A 143 -3.66 -19.15 2.71
C PRO A 143 -4.65 -18.15 3.32
N GLY A 144 -5.96 -18.42 3.15
CA GLY A 144 -7.01 -17.68 3.83
C GLY A 144 -7.38 -16.35 3.18
N GLU A 145 -7.83 -15.41 4.02
CA GLU A 145 -8.27 -14.07 3.61
C GLU A 145 -7.16 -13.04 3.80
N GLY A 146 -7.26 -11.92 3.10
CA GLY A 146 -6.35 -10.78 3.19
C GLY A 146 -5.79 -10.33 1.85
N ALA A 147 -5.15 -9.18 1.85
CA ALA A 147 -4.36 -8.68 0.73
C ALA A 147 -3.02 -9.42 0.63
N CYS A 148 -2.25 -9.19 -0.45
CA CYS A 148 -0.93 -9.80 -0.63
C CYS A 148 -0.02 -9.57 0.58
N GLY A 149 0.80 -10.59 0.96
CA GLY A 149 1.59 -10.55 2.20
C GLY A 149 2.84 -9.66 2.16
N GLY A 150 3.39 -9.36 0.98
CA GLY A 150 4.57 -8.49 0.83
C GLY A 150 4.22 -7.00 0.87
N MET A 151 5.25 -6.13 0.82
CA MET A 151 5.11 -4.67 0.71
C MET A 151 4.75 -4.27 -0.73
N PHE A 152 3.66 -4.84 -1.22
CA PHE A 152 3.00 -4.48 -2.47
C PHE A 152 2.07 -3.30 -2.25
N THR A 153 1.19 -2.99 -3.21
CA THR A 153 0.41 -1.76 -3.17
C THR A 153 -0.55 -1.70 -1.98
N ALA A 154 -1.23 -2.79 -1.63
CA ALA A 154 -2.20 -2.79 -0.53
C ALA A 154 -1.54 -2.49 0.82
N ASN A 155 -0.42 -3.18 1.17
CA ASN A 155 0.30 -2.92 2.41
C ASN A 155 1.03 -1.57 2.40
N THR A 156 1.53 -1.13 1.25
CA THR A 156 2.07 0.23 1.10
C THR A 156 1.00 1.27 1.37
N MET A 157 -0.19 1.15 0.77
CA MET A 157 -1.24 2.14 0.92
C MET A 157 -1.88 2.12 2.31
N SER A 158 -1.92 0.97 3.00
CA SER A 158 -2.36 0.91 4.40
C SER A 158 -1.36 1.62 5.32
N SER A 159 -0.06 1.41 5.13
CA SER A 159 1.01 2.10 5.87
C SER A 159 0.98 3.61 5.59
N ILE A 160 0.74 4.00 4.34
CA ILE A 160 0.53 5.39 3.94
C ILE A 160 -0.70 5.99 4.63
N ALA A 161 -1.84 5.28 4.67
CA ALA A 161 -3.05 5.77 5.31
C ALA A 161 -2.83 6.08 6.79
N GLU A 162 -2.01 5.28 7.48
CA GLU A 162 -1.60 5.52 8.85
C GLU A 162 -0.69 6.75 8.98
N ALA A 163 0.34 6.86 8.12
CA ALA A 163 1.25 8.01 8.12
C ALA A 163 0.60 9.32 7.67
N LEU A 164 -0.39 9.24 6.78
CA LEU A 164 -1.23 10.37 6.34
C LEU A 164 -2.20 10.83 7.46
N GLY A 165 -2.38 10.00 8.50
CA GLY A 165 -3.28 10.28 9.62
C GLY A 165 -4.73 9.86 9.40
N MET A 166 -5.06 9.14 8.32
CA MET A 166 -6.44 8.73 7.99
C MET A 166 -6.84 7.37 8.58
N SER A 167 -5.87 6.57 9.05
CA SER A 167 -6.09 5.34 9.82
C SER A 167 -5.65 5.53 11.26
N LEU A 168 -6.28 4.79 12.17
CA LEU A 168 -5.86 4.76 13.57
C LEU A 168 -4.46 4.15 13.68
N PRO A 169 -3.63 4.66 14.59
CA PRO A 169 -2.27 4.18 14.76
C PRO A 169 -2.21 2.69 15.12
N GLY A 170 -1.28 1.95 14.50
CA GLY A 170 -1.05 0.52 14.72
C GLY A 170 -2.02 -0.39 13.97
N THR A 171 -2.87 0.16 13.09
CA THR A 171 -3.89 -0.63 12.39
C THR A 171 -3.47 -1.06 10.98
N ALA A 172 -2.32 -0.63 10.46
CA ALA A 172 -1.90 -0.97 9.10
C ALA A 172 -1.34 -2.40 8.97
N SER A 173 -0.69 -2.93 10.01
CA SER A 173 0.11 -4.16 9.89
C SER A 173 -0.55 -5.47 10.33
N PRO A 174 -1.51 -5.54 11.28
CA PRO A 174 -2.11 -6.81 11.67
C PRO A 174 -2.68 -7.58 10.47
N PRO A 175 -2.49 -8.91 10.37
CA PRO A 175 -3.04 -9.71 9.27
C PRO A 175 -4.57 -9.79 9.31
N ALA A 176 -5.22 -10.13 8.19
CA ALA A 176 -6.66 -10.11 8.04
C ALA A 176 -7.39 -11.06 9.01
N ILE A 177 -6.76 -12.18 9.37
CA ILE A 177 -7.31 -13.18 10.28
C ILE A 177 -7.11 -12.84 11.76
N ASP A 178 -6.37 -11.78 12.08
CA ASP A 178 -6.13 -11.38 13.47
C ASP A 178 -7.38 -10.75 14.08
N LYS A 179 -7.74 -11.18 15.28
CA LYS A 179 -8.90 -10.66 16.02
C LYS A 179 -8.79 -9.18 16.38
N ARG A 180 -7.57 -8.62 16.39
CA ARG A 180 -7.39 -7.17 16.56
C ARG A 180 -8.14 -6.37 15.49
N ARG A 181 -8.36 -6.94 14.29
CA ARG A 181 -9.09 -6.29 13.20
C ARG A 181 -10.50 -5.86 13.57
N GLU A 182 -11.24 -6.71 14.28
CA GLU A 182 -12.57 -6.36 14.76
C GLU A 182 -12.51 -5.19 15.76
N SER A 183 -11.58 -5.25 16.71
CA SER A 183 -11.37 -4.17 17.67
C SER A 183 -10.93 -2.87 16.99
N ASP A 184 -10.07 -2.94 15.99
CA ASP A 184 -9.61 -1.78 15.21
C ASP A 184 -10.77 -1.14 14.45
N ALA A 185 -11.65 -1.95 13.85
CA ALA A 185 -12.84 -1.48 13.17
C ALA A 185 -13.85 -0.83 14.15
N GLU A 186 -14.05 -1.41 15.32
CA GLU A 186 -14.89 -0.83 16.38
C GLU A 186 -14.32 0.52 16.85
N ARG A 187 -13.00 0.60 17.08
CA ARG A 187 -12.30 1.85 17.43
C ARG A 187 -12.46 2.91 16.33
N ALA A 188 -12.40 2.51 15.05
CA ALA A 188 -12.60 3.41 13.93
C ALA A 188 -14.04 3.97 13.90
N GLY A 189 -15.04 3.13 14.20
CA GLY A 189 -16.41 3.57 14.37
C GLY A 189 -16.59 4.57 15.53
N ALA A 190 -15.88 4.38 16.64
CA ALA A 190 -15.86 5.37 17.72
C ALA A 190 -15.12 6.65 17.33
N ALA A 191 -14.01 6.52 16.61
CA ALA A 191 -13.19 7.66 16.17
C ALA A 191 -13.93 8.57 15.19
N VAL A 192 -14.67 8.04 14.21
CA VAL A 192 -15.46 8.89 13.30
C VAL A 192 -16.50 9.71 14.07
N MET A 193 -17.14 9.14 15.09
CA MET A 193 -18.06 9.87 15.95
C MET A 193 -17.38 10.97 16.76
N ASN A 194 -16.15 10.74 17.19
CA ASN A 194 -15.33 11.77 17.84
C ASN A 194 -14.97 12.90 16.88
N LEU A 195 -14.58 12.59 15.64
CA LEU A 195 -14.29 13.59 14.61
C LEU A 195 -15.51 14.46 14.29
N VAL A 196 -16.70 13.87 14.22
CA VAL A 196 -17.96 14.62 14.05
C VAL A 196 -18.14 15.65 15.18
N ARG A 197 -17.91 15.24 16.44
CA ARG A 197 -18.05 16.15 17.60
C ARG A 197 -16.99 17.25 17.62
N LEU A 198 -15.76 16.94 17.18
CA LEU A 198 -14.64 17.87 17.15
C LEU A 198 -14.68 18.80 15.93
N GLY A 199 -15.48 18.49 14.90
CA GLY A 199 -15.49 19.21 13.64
C GLY A 199 -14.17 19.07 12.86
N ILE A 200 -13.56 17.87 12.90
CA ILE A 200 -12.31 17.57 12.19
C ILE A 200 -12.65 16.85 10.89
N TYR A 201 -12.12 17.36 9.80
CA TYR A 201 -12.40 16.90 8.44
C TYR A 201 -11.14 16.33 7.77
N PRO A 202 -11.27 15.47 6.75
CA PRO A 202 -10.13 14.91 6.03
C PRO A 202 -9.12 15.95 5.52
N ARG A 203 -9.55 17.12 5.06
CA ARG A 203 -8.65 18.17 4.57
C ARG A 203 -7.90 18.91 5.69
N ASP A 204 -8.34 18.81 6.95
CA ASP A 204 -7.57 19.26 8.11
C ASP A 204 -6.42 18.29 8.42
N ILE A 205 -6.58 17.00 8.08
CA ILE A 205 -5.61 15.92 8.27
C ILE A 205 -4.67 15.81 7.06
N MET A 206 -5.22 15.74 5.85
CA MET A 206 -4.50 15.56 4.58
C MET A 206 -3.79 16.84 4.14
N THR A 207 -2.92 17.38 4.98
CA THR A 207 -2.11 18.57 4.69
C THR A 207 -0.85 18.22 3.90
N LYS A 208 -0.14 19.23 3.34
CA LYS A 208 1.15 19.02 2.66
C LYS A 208 2.13 18.23 3.53
N LYS A 209 2.25 18.56 4.82
CA LYS A 209 3.11 17.83 5.78
C LYS A 209 2.68 16.37 5.94
N ALA A 210 1.38 16.09 5.97
CA ALA A 210 0.88 14.72 6.06
C ALA A 210 1.21 13.91 4.79
N PHE A 211 1.14 14.51 3.61
CA PHE A 211 1.61 13.88 2.37
C PHE A 211 3.13 13.67 2.37
N GLU A 212 3.90 14.59 2.92
CA GLU A 212 5.35 14.40 3.09
C GLU A 212 5.67 13.24 4.03
N ASN A 213 4.91 13.05 5.12
CA ASN A 213 4.99 11.86 5.98
C ASN A 213 4.68 10.58 5.20
N ALA A 214 3.62 10.60 4.38
CA ALA A 214 3.26 9.47 3.54
C ALA A 214 4.39 9.08 2.56
N ILE A 215 5.00 10.06 1.89
CA ILE A 215 6.15 9.86 0.99
C ILE A 215 7.36 9.32 1.77
N ALA A 216 7.64 9.85 2.96
CA ALA A 216 8.72 9.36 3.81
C ALA A 216 8.53 7.87 4.15
N MET A 217 7.30 7.46 4.49
CA MET A 217 6.98 6.06 4.76
C MET A 217 7.15 5.16 3.54
N VAL A 218 6.71 5.59 2.34
CA VAL A 218 6.95 4.84 1.09
C VAL A 218 8.43 4.57 0.90
N ASN A 219 9.25 5.59 1.11
CA ASN A 219 10.71 5.50 0.92
C ASN A 219 11.38 4.61 1.97
N ALA A 220 11.01 4.76 3.24
CA ALA A 220 11.56 3.96 4.33
C ALA A 220 11.20 2.47 4.22
N LEU A 221 9.98 2.16 3.79
CA LEU A 221 9.47 0.80 3.63
C LEU A 221 9.88 0.13 2.31
N GLY A 222 10.47 0.87 1.36
CA GLY A 222 10.66 0.36 0.00
C GLY A 222 9.33 -0.04 -0.64
N GLY A 223 8.32 0.82 -0.54
CA GLY A 223 6.95 0.56 -0.93
C GLY A 223 6.73 0.35 -2.43
N SER A 224 5.48 0.25 -2.84
CA SER A 224 5.06 0.08 -4.23
C SER A 224 5.19 1.39 -5.02
N THR A 225 5.63 1.30 -6.28
CA THR A 225 5.64 2.42 -7.24
C THR A 225 4.25 3.03 -7.46
N ASN A 226 3.19 2.25 -7.27
CA ASN A 226 1.80 2.71 -7.34
C ASN A 226 1.50 3.81 -6.31
N ALA A 227 2.25 3.88 -5.21
CA ALA A 227 2.08 4.92 -4.20
C ALA A 227 2.25 6.34 -4.77
N VAL A 228 3.17 6.53 -5.73
CA VAL A 228 3.36 7.82 -6.41
C VAL A 228 2.08 8.24 -7.12
N LEU A 229 1.53 7.33 -7.93
CA LEU A 229 0.28 7.55 -8.66
C LEU A 229 -0.91 7.85 -7.71
N HIS A 230 -1.00 7.09 -6.62
CA HIS A 230 -2.12 7.20 -5.69
C HIS A 230 -2.03 8.44 -4.80
N LEU A 231 -0.84 8.78 -4.29
CA LEU A 231 -0.65 9.98 -3.48
C LEU A 231 -0.94 11.26 -4.28
N LEU A 232 -0.52 11.33 -5.54
CA LEU A 232 -0.85 12.46 -6.42
C LEU A 232 -2.36 12.59 -6.62
N ALA A 233 -3.07 11.47 -6.81
CA ALA A 233 -4.53 11.49 -6.97
C ALA A 233 -5.25 11.91 -5.68
N ILE A 234 -4.84 11.36 -4.53
CA ILE A 234 -5.44 11.72 -3.23
C ILE A 234 -5.17 13.19 -2.90
N ALA A 235 -3.94 13.68 -3.15
CA ALA A 235 -3.57 15.07 -2.94
C ALA A 235 -4.41 16.02 -3.81
N ASN A 236 -4.66 15.65 -5.07
CA ASN A 236 -5.54 16.41 -5.96
C ASN A 236 -6.96 16.53 -5.38
N GLU A 237 -7.56 15.44 -4.89
CA GLU A 237 -8.87 15.46 -4.26
C GLU A 237 -8.88 16.25 -2.94
N ALA A 238 -7.78 16.24 -2.20
CA ALA A 238 -7.62 17.04 -0.99
C ALA A 238 -7.35 18.53 -1.27
N GLY A 239 -7.07 18.92 -2.51
CA GLY A 239 -6.67 20.28 -2.88
C GLY A 239 -5.25 20.65 -2.45
N VAL A 240 -4.36 19.66 -2.29
CA VAL A 240 -2.97 19.83 -1.88
C VAL A 240 -2.05 19.77 -3.09
N ALA A 241 -1.22 20.80 -3.26
CA ALA A 241 -0.19 20.81 -4.30
C ALA A 241 0.90 19.80 -3.97
N LEU A 242 0.93 18.70 -4.72
CA LEU A 242 1.93 17.65 -4.66
C LEU A 242 2.43 17.36 -6.06
N ASP A 243 3.73 17.23 -6.25
CA ASP A 243 4.35 16.92 -7.53
C ASP A 243 5.43 15.83 -7.42
N LEU A 244 5.99 15.44 -8.55
CA LEU A 244 7.00 14.38 -8.60
C LEU A 244 8.33 14.79 -7.93
N ASP A 245 8.64 16.08 -7.89
CA ASP A 245 9.88 16.59 -7.27
C ASP A 245 9.84 16.44 -5.74
N ASP A 246 8.65 16.47 -5.13
CA ASP A 246 8.49 16.19 -3.71
C ASP A 246 8.99 14.79 -3.34
N PHE A 247 8.76 13.80 -4.20
CA PHE A 247 9.20 12.42 -3.97
C PHE A 247 10.72 12.34 -3.93
N ASN A 248 11.43 12.93 -4.90
CA ASN A 248 12.89 12.95 -4.93
C ASN A 248 13.48 13.75 -3.77
N ARG A 249 12.87 14.89 -3.43
CA ARG A 249 13.31 15.74 -2.32
C ARG A 249 13.27 15.00 -0.98
N ILE A 250 12.25 14.14 -0.78
CA ILE A 250 12.10 13.37 0.45
C ILE A 250 12.96 12.11 0.38
N ALA A 251 12.99 11.40 -0.75
CA ALA A 251 13.81 10.21 -0.95
C ALA A 251 15.29 10.46 -0.67
N ALA A 252 15.82 11.64 -1.03
CA ALA A 252 17.21 12.04 -0.76
C ALA A 252 17.53 12.18 0.74
N LYS A 253 16.52 12.19 1.63
CA LYS A 253 16.69 12.38 3.08
C LYS A 253 16.29 11.16 3.90
N VAL A 254 15.34 10.38 3.39
CA VAL A 254 14.75 9.25 4.09
C VAL A 254 15.33 7.96 3.52
N PRO A 255 16.20 7.26 4.25
CA PRO A 255 16.79 6.01 3.77
C PRO A 255 15.78 4.86 3.70
N HIS A 256 16.07 3.87 2.86
CA HIS A 256 15.34 2.61 2.83
C HIS A 256 15.82 1.69 3.97
N ILE A 257 14.92 1.33 4.88
CA ILE A 257 15.27 0.60 6.11
C ILE A 257 14.48 -0.70 6.34
N ALA A 258 13.43 -0.98 5.57
CA ALA A 258 12.63 -2.19 5.76
C ALA A 258 13.01 -3.29 4.75
N ASP A 259 13.50 -4.44 5.24
CA ASP A 259 13.90 -5.59 4.41
C ASP A 259 12.67 -6.42 3.98
N THR A 260 11.76 -5.81 3.24
CA THR A 260 10.46 -6.40 2.89
C THR A 260 10.37 -6.86 1.44
N LYS A 261 9.62 -7.96 1.22
CA LYS A 261 9.29 -8.43 -0.13
C LYS A 261 8.50 -7.36 -0.92
N PRO A 262 8.72 -7.27 -2.25
CA PRO A 262 9.41 -8.23 -3.11
C PRO A 262 10.94 -8.05 -3.20
N GLY A 263 11.50 -6.94 -2.74
CA GLY A 263 12.94 -6.65 -2.82
C GLY A 263 13.76 -7.30 -1.69
N GLY A 264 13.13 -7.54 -0.55
CA GLY A 264 13.73 -8.11 0.64
C GLY A 264 13.16 -9.47 1.01
N LYS A 265 13.28 -9.85 2.30
CA LYS A 265 12.98 -11.19 2.81
C LYS A 265 11.62 -11.30 3.49
N TYR A 266 11.17 -10.21 4.16
CA TYR A 266 10.11 -10.26 5.16
C TYR A 266 8.75 -9.84 4.60
N HIS A 267 7.67 -10.35 5.23
CA HIS A 267 6.29 -10.02 4.90
C HIS A 267 5.73 -8.95 5.85
N MET A 268 4.55 -8.44 5.57
CA MET A 268 3.86 -7.47 6.45
C MET A 268 3.61 -8.04 7.85
N THR A 269 3.40 -9.35 7.96
CA THR A 269 3.27 -10.07 9.23
C THR A 269 4.53 -10.04 10.09
N ASP A 270 5.71 -9.92 9.48
CA ASP A 270 6.96 -9.74 10.21
C ASP A 270 7.11 -8.32 10.76
N ILE A 271 6.67 -7.32 9.99
CA ILE A 271 6.56 -5.93 10.49
C ILE A 271 5.59 -5.88 11.68
N ASP A 272 4.42 -6.53 11.57
CA ASP A 272 3.46 -6.59 12.67
C ASP A 272 4.06 -7.21 13.94
N ARG A 273 4.80 -8.30 13.80
CA ARG A 273 5.44 -9.04 14.90
C ARG A 273 6.42 -8.17 15.69
N ILE A 274 7.11 -7.25 15.07
CA ILE A 274 8.10 -6.36 15.73
C ILE A 274 7.51 -5.07 16.28
N GLY A 275 6.19 -4.87 16.17
CA GLY A 275 5.47 -3.69 16.70
C GLY A 275 4.77 -2.85 15.64
N GLY A 276 4.78 -3.28 14.38
CA GLY A 276 4.00 -2.70 13.30
C GLY A 276 4.60 -1.43 12.67
N VAL A 277 3.80 -0.80 11.82
CA VAL A 277 4.15 0.47 11.16
C VAL A 277 4.57 1.59 12.13
N PRO A 278 4.01 1.69 13.36
CA PRO A 278 4.46 2.68 14.35
C PRO A 278 5.95 2.62 14.69
N VAL A 279 6.60 1.44 14.60
CA VAL A 279 8.06 1.32 14.80
C VAL A 279 8.83 2.18 13.81
N VAL A 280 8.47 2.08 12.52
CA VAL A 280 9.10 2.87 11.45
C VAL A 280 8.77 4.35 11.62
N MET A 281 7.50 4.68 11.88
CA MET A 281 7.05 6.07 12.06
C MET A 281 7.76 6.74 13.24
N LYS A 282 7.87 6.06 14.39
CA LYS A 282 8.56 6.60 15.57
C LYS A 282 10.04 6.80 15.30
N HIS A 283 10.69 5.84 14.64
CA HIS A 283 12.10 5.93 14.30
C HIS A 283 12.41 7.11 13.37
N LEU A 284 11.56 7.34 12.36
CA LEU A 284 11.67 8.50 11.48
C LEU A 284 11.35 9.82 12.21
N LEU A 285 10.34 9.83 13.10
CA LEU A 285 9.97 11.02 13.87
C LEU A 285 11.11 11.46 14.80
N ASP A 286 11.73 10.51 15.51
CA ASP A 286 12.85 10.80 16.41
C ASP A 286 14.08 11.35 15.70
N ALA A 287 14.23 11.00 14.41
CA ALA A 287 15.28 11.52 13.55
C ALA A 287 14.91 12.86 12.85
N GLY A 288 13.71 13.39 13.08
CA GLY A 288 13.25 14.61 12.42
C GLY A 288 12.89 14.44 10.94
N LEU A 289 12.63 13.19 10.52
CA LEU A 289 12.27 12.82 9.13
C LEU A 289 10.75 12.70 8.92
N LEU A 290 9.95 12.87 9.97
CA LEU A 290 8.49 12.98 9.93
C LEU A 290 8.02 14.24 10.66
N HIS A 291 6.91 14.79 10.19
CA HIS A 291 6.21 15.90 10.84
C HIS A 291 5.31 15.35 11.95
N GLY A 292 5.68 15.58 13.20
CA GLY A 292 4.92 15.10 14.36
C GLY A 292 3.70 15.96 14.70
N ASP A 293 3.64 17.18 14.20
CA ASP A 293 2.59 18.17 14.49
C ASP A 293 1.34 18.02 13.61
N VAL A 294 1.32 17.05 12.68
CA VAL A 294 0.15 16.81 11.83
C VAL A 294 -0.99 16.16 12.61
N LEU A 295 -2.21 16.65 12.38
CA LEU A 295 -3.43 16.09 12.95
C LEU A 295 -3.75 14.73 12.33
N THR A 296 -4.41 13.85 13.09
CA THR A 296 -4.83 12.53 12.62
C THR A 296 -6.30 12.25 12.92
N CYS A 297 -6.83 11.18 12.35
CA CYS A 297 -8.21 10.74 12.58
C CYS A 297 -8.51 10.26 14.02
N SER A 298 -7.50 10.17 14.89
CA SER A 298 -7.71 9.96 16.32
C SER A 298 -8.16 11.25 17.06
N GLY A 299 -8.05 12.41 16.40
CA GLY A 299 -8.22 13.73 17.01
C GLY A 299 -6.98 14.26 17.72
N LYS A 300 -5.85 13.53 17.64
CA LYS A 300 -4.54 13.87 18.19
C LYS A 300 -3.52 14.06 17.09
N THR A 301 -2.40 14.66 17.42
CA THR A 301 -1.26 14.76 16.51
C THR A 301 -0.54 13.42 16.35
N MET A 302 0.25 13.31 15.28
CA MET A 302 1.09 12.13 15.03
C MET A 302 2.06 11.86 16.19
N ALA A 303 2.70 12.89 16.73
CA ALA A 303 3.63 12.77 17.85
C ALA A 303 2.93 12.27 19.12
N GLU A 304 1.74 12.80 19.45
CA GLU A 304 0.95 12.34 20.60
C GLU A 304 0.55 10.87 20.47
N ASN A 305 0.09 10.43 19.29
CA ASN A 305 -0.25 9.04 19.06
C ASN A 305 0.96 8.11 19.22
N LEU A 306 2.10 8.47 18.66
CA LEU A 306 3.32 7.67 18.75
C LEU A 306 3.91 7.63 20.17
N ALA A 307 3.73 8.70 20.94
CA ALA A 307 4.11 8.73 22.36
C ALA A 307 3.21 7.81 23.21
N GLU A 308 1.91 7.73 22.90
CA GLU A 308 0.98 6.84 23.61
C GLU A 308 1.21 5.36 23.30
N ILE A 309 1.45 5.03 22.02
CA ILE A 309 1.74 3.65 21.60
C ILE A 309 3.09 3.20 22.15
N ASN A 310 4.06 4.11 22.18
CA ASN A 310 5.43 3.86 22.60
C ASN A 310 6.01 2.59 21.95
N PRO A 311 6.06 2.53 20.60
CA PRO A 311 6.51 1.32 19.90
C PRO A 311 7.97 1.01 20.23
N PRO A 312 8.38 -0.26 20.15
CA PRO A 312 9.77 -0.66 20.36
C PRO A 312 10.72 -0.03 19.34
N ALA A 313 12.02 -0.05 19.63
CA ALA A 313 13.03 0.31 18.65
C ALA A 313 13.07 -0.71 17.49
N PRO A 314 13.59 -0.32 16.30
CA PRO A 314 13.89 -1.26 15.21
C PRO A 314 14.70 -2.46 15.69
N ASP A 315 14.34 -3.65 15.19
CA ASP A 315 14.98 -4.92 15.58
C ASP A 315 16.36 -5.15 14.93
N GLY A 316 16.67 -4.37 13.89
CA GLY A 316 17.94 -4.46 13.15
C GLY A 316 17.96 -5.52 12.04
N ASP A 317 16.85 -6.23 11.82
CA ASP A 317 16.72 -7.31 10.84
C ASP A 317 15.53 -7.04 9.89
N VAL A 318 14.31 -7.00 10.40
CA VAL A 318 13.14 -6.61 9.59
C VAL A 318 13.16 -5.11 9.29
N ILE A 319 13.44 -4.30 10.31
CA ILE A 319 13.63 -2.85 10.21
C ILE A 319 15.05 -2.50 10.67
N HIS A 320 15.86 -2.04 9.74
CA HIS A 320 17.22 -1.59 9.98
C HIS A 320 17.25 -0.23 10.71
N PRO A 321 18.25 0.01 11.56
CA PRO A 321 18.43 1.34 12.14
C PRO A 321 18.90 2.34 11.06
N LEU A 322 18.56 3.61 11.23
CA LEU A 322 18.97 4.69 10.32
C LEU A 322 20.50 4.85 10.19
N SER A 323 21.25 4.37 11.18
CA SER A 323 22.72 4.34 11.15
C SER A 323 23.30 3.25 10.25
N ASN A 324 22.50 2.25 9.86
CA ASN A 324 22.88 1.16 8.97
C ASN A 324 21.70 0.76 8.08
N PRO A 325 21.22 1.65 7.18
CA PRO A 325 20.09 1.37 6.31
C PRO A 325 20.44 0.35 5.22
N ILE A 326 19.42 -0.20 4.57
CA ILE A 326 19.59 -1.06 3.39
C ILE A 326 20.12 -0.23 2.21
N HIS A 327 19.51 0.95 1.98
CA HIS A 327 20.00 1.96 1.04
C HIS A 327 20.04 3.32 1.72
N ALA A 328 21.07 4.12 1.43
CA ALA A 328 21.25 5.46 2.01
C ALA A 328 20.16 6.45 1.59
N GLU A 329 19.53 6.22 0.44
CA GLU A 329 18.40 6.99 -0.08
C GLU A 329 17.13 6.14 -0.10
N GLY A 330 15.99 6.77 -0.36
CA GLY A 330 14.69 6.13 -0.33
C GLY A 330 14.50 5.03 -1.38
N GLY A 331 13.57 4.13 -1.09
CA GLY A 331 13.29 2.97 -1.94
C GLY A 331 12.58 3.27 -3.26
N ILE A 332 12.11 4.51 -3.48
CA ILE A 332 11.42 4.96 -4.71
C ILE A 332 12.04 6.27 -5.18
N ASN A 333 12.42 6.32 -6.47
CA ASN A 333 12.93 7.53 -7.09
C ASN A 333 12.17 7.87 -8.38
N ILE A 334 12.13 9.16 -8.70
CA ILE A 334 11.59 9.68 -9.96
C ILE A 334 12.77 9.97 -10.91
N LEU A 335 12.73 9.34 -12.06
CA LEU A 335 13.69 9.54 -13.14
C LEU A 335 13.13 10.50 -14.18
N THR A 336 14.00 11.30 -14.77
CA THR A 336 13.68 12.16 -15.92
C THR A 336 14.75 12.00 -16.99
N GLY A 337 14.39 12.17 -18.25
CA GLY A 337 15.30 12.06 -19.37
C GLY A 337 14.57 12.05 -20.71
N SER A 338 15.30 11.85 -21.81
CA SER A 338 14.73 11.86 -23.16
C SER A 338 13.65 10.79 -23.37
N LEU A 339 13.78 9.64 -22.72
CA LEU A 339 12.77 8.57 -22.78
C LEU A 339 11.51 8.89 -21.96
N ALA A 340 11.67 9.59 -20.82
CA ALA A 340 10.59 9.93 -19.92
C ALA A 340 10.68 11.42 -19.48
N PRO A 341 10.41 12.37 -20.38
CA PRO A 341 10.60 13.80 -20.08
C PRO A 341 9.65 14.36 -19.03
N ARG A 342 8.53 13.67 -18.76
CA ARG A 342 7.56 14.02 -17.72
C ARG A 342 7.70 13.19 -16.45
N GLY A 343 8.75 12.39 -16.35
CA GLY A 343 9.05 11.54 -15.21
C GLY A 343 8.68 10.07 -15.42
N ALA A 344 9.42 9.23 -14.75
CA ALA A 344 9.16 7.79 -14.59
C ALA A 344 9.48 7.40 -13.14
N VAL A 345 8.82 6.38 -12.64
CA VAL A 345 9.04 5.88 -11.28
C VAL A 345 9.90 4.63 -11.34
N VAL A 346 10.94 4.59 -10.50
CA VAL A 346 11.77 3.39 -10.30
C VAL A 346 11.73 2.96 -8.84
N LYS A 347 11.59 1.65 -8.61
CA LYS A 347 11.75 1.04 -7.29
C LYS A 347 13.20 0.61 -7.13
N VAL A 348 13.98 1.41 -6.42
CA VAL A 348 15.40 1.10 -6.12
C VAL A 348 15.55 0.11 -4.97
N ALA A 349 14.53 -0.05 -4.15
CA ALA A 349 14.51 -0.98 -3.02
C ALA A 349 14.80 -2.46 -3.40
N GLY A 350 14.63 -2.83 -4.65
CA GLY A 350 14.94 -4.17 -5.16
C GLY A 350 16.20 -4.24 -6.01
N LEU A 351 16.98 -3.15 -6.10
CA LEU A 351 18.19 -3.08 -6.91
C LEU A 351 19.45 -3.18 -6.04
N THR A 352 20.47 -3.80 -6.58
CA THR A 352 21.82 -3.76 -6.02
C THR A 352 22.60 -2.57 -6.59
N ASN A 353 23.69 -2.17 -5.94
CA ASN A 353 24.47 -0.98 -6.35
C ASN A 353 24.99 -1.03 -7.79
N ASP A 354 25.31 -2.21 -8.29
CA ASP A 354 25.76 -2.46 -9.66
C ASP A 354 24.62 -2.35 -10.71
N GLN A 355 23.36 -2.43 -10.26
CA GLN A 355 22.17 -2.28 -11.11
C GLN A 355 21.67 -0.83 -11.21
N MET A 356 22.26 0.10 -10.46
CA MET A 356 21.84 1.51 -10.46
C MET A 356 22.18 2.25 -11.76
N THR A 357 23.09 1.72 -12.55
CA THR A 357 23.43 2.25 -13.88
C THR A 357 23.47 1.11 -14.88
N PHE A 358 22.76 1.26 -15.99
CA PHE A 358 22.71 0.24 -17.01
C PHE A 358 22.72 0.87 -18.41
N GLU A 359 23.48 0.27 -19.35
CA GLU A 359 23.51 0.61 -20.75
C GLU A 359 23.46 -0.66 -21.59
N GLY A 360 22.62 -0.69 -22.62
CA GLY A 360 22.46 -1.85 -23.47
C GLY A 360 21.55 -1.60 -24.66
N PRO A 361 21.53 -2.52 -25.64
CA PRO A 361 20.62 -2.46 -26.79
C PRO A 361 19.18 -2.56 -26.32
N ALA A 362 18.29 -1.71 -26.86
CA ALA A 362 16.86 -1.75 -26.56
C ALA A 362 16.09 -2.64 -27.52
N ARG A 363 15.20 -3.50 -26.98
CA ARG A 363 14.14 -4.18 -27.73
C ARG A 363 12.78 -3.61 -27.34
N VAL A 364 12.03 -3.12 -28.30
CA VAL A 364 10.75 -2.43 -28.08
C VAL A 364 9.62 -3.33 -28.53
N PHE A 365 8.61 -3.47 -27.68
CA PHE A 365 7.39 -4.26 -27.92
C PHE A 365 6.15 -3.39 -27.78
N ASP A 366 5.14 -3.62 -28.63
CA ASP A 366 3.84 -2.96 -28.57
C ASP A 366 2.85 -3.85 -27.79
N GLY A 367 3.07 -3.96 -26.48
CA GLY A 367 2.29 -4.76 -25.56
C GLY A 367 3.09 -5.87 -24.88
N GLU A 368 2.55 -6.34 -23.77
CA GLU A 368 3.15 -7.38 -22.90
C GLU A 368 3.26 -8.72 -23.60
N ASP A 369 2.23 -9.13 -24.37
CA ASP A 369 2.18 -10.45 -25.02
C ASP A 369 3.37 -10.70 -25.94
N GLY A 370 3.75 -9.69 -26.74
CA GLY A 370 4.90 -9.80 -27.63
C GLY A 370 6.23 -9.90 -26.87
N ALA A 371 6.36 -9.19 -25.76
CA ALA A 371 7.55 -9.27 -24.89
C ALA A 371 7.65 -10.64 -24.24
N MET A 372 6.54 -11.15 -23.67
CA MET A 372 6.49 -12.48 -23.06
C MET A 372 6.80 -13.59 -24.05
N ALA A 373 6.24 -13.53 -25.25
CA ALA A 373 6.53 -14.51 -26.32
C ALA A 373 8.02 -14.55 -26.65
N ALA A 374 8.68 -13.39 -26.78
CA ALA A 374 10.11 -13.30 -27.06
C ALA A 374 10.98 -13.80 -25.90
N VAL A 375 10.58 -13.53 -24.64
CA VAL A 375 11.27 -14.06 -23.44
C VAL A 375 11.17 -15.58 -23.39
N MET A 376 9.96 -16.13 -23.57
CA MET A 376 9.71 -17.57 -23.53
C MET A 376 10.40 -18.33 -24.68
N ALA A 377 10.56 -17.69 -25.83
CA ALA A 377 11.30 -18.23 -26.98
C ALA A 377 12.82 -18.15 -26.81
N GLY A 378 13.34 -17.55 -25.72
CA GLY A 378 14.77 -17.37 -25.50
C GLY A 378 15.43 -16.36 -26.45
N GLU A 379 14.65 -15.48 -27.05
CA GLU A 379 15.12 -14.46 -28.02
C GLU A 379 15.76 -13.23 -27.37
N ILE A 380 15.60 -13.06 -26.06
CA ILE A 380 16.13 -11.91 -25.32
C ILE A 380 17.54 -12.25 -24.83
N MET A 381 18.52 -11.53 -25.34
CA MET A 381 19.92 -11.71 -24.96
C MET A 381 20.23 -10.98 -23.66
N ALA A 382 21.19 -11.53 -22.89
CA ALA A 382 21.70 -10.84 -21.71
C ALA A 382 22.22 -9.43 -22.07
N GLY A 383 21.94 -8.44 -21.23
CA GLY A 383 22.29 -7.05 -21.48
C GLY A 383 21.27 -6.26 -22.32
N THR A 384 20.15 -6.87 -22.70
CA THR A 384 19.08 -6.17 -23.44
C THR A 384 18.18 -5.36 -22.50
N VAL A 385 17.87 -4.11 -22.88
CA VAL A 385 16.79 -3.31 -22.27
C VAL A 385 15.47 -3.64 -22.95
N ILE A 386 14.50 -4.18 -22.22
CA ILE A 386 13.16 -4.45 -22.74
C ILE A 386 12.29 -3.21 -22.51
N ILE A 387 11.69 -2.69 -23.58
CA ILE A 387 10.76 -1.57 -23.54
C ILE A 387 9.39 -2.07 -24.03
N ILE A 388 8.40 -2.01 -23.15
CA ILE A 388 7.01 -2.36 -23.45
C ILE A 388 6.19 -1.08 -23.49
N ARG A 389 5.52 -0.80 -24.61
CA ARG A 389 4.68 0.39 -24.80
C ARG A 389 3.21 0.02 -24.92
N TYR A 390 2.36 1.05 -24.83
CA TYR A 390 0.90 0.95 -24.96
C TYR A 390 0.23 0.06 -23.90
N GLU A 391 0.87 -0.11 -22.75
CA GLU A 391 0.27 -0.71 -21.58
C GLU A 391 -0.39 0.35 -20.70
N GLY A 392 -1.39 -0.07 -19.93
CA GLY A 392 -2.15 0.78 -19.03
C GLY A 392 -3.67 0.65 -19.20
N PRO A 393 -4.45 1.51 -18.54
CA PRO A 393 -5.91 1.40 -18.44
C PRO A 393 -6.65 1.99 -19.66
N LYS A 394 -6.27 1.61 -20.87
CA LYS A 394 -6.93 2.06 -22.10
C LYS A 394 -7.75 0.95 -22.73
#